data_7f6e100d70d816b22ead95f219e5199f
#
_entry.id   7f6e100d70d816b22ead95f219e5199f
#
_cell.length_a   1.000
_cell.length_b   1.000
_cell.length_c   1.000
_cell.angle_alpha   90.00
_cell.angle_beta   90.00
_cell.angle_gamma   90.00
#
_symmetry.space_group_name_H-M   'P 1'
#
loop_
_entity.id
_entity.type
_entity.pdbx_description
1 polymer ?
#
loop_
_entity_poly.entity_id
_entity_poly.type
_entity_poly.pdbx_seq_one_letter_code
_entity_poly.pdbx_strand_id
1 'polypeptide(L)'
;MSEAARTYQHFREIFGGEPRIRPGRSRSRAARETEGSEPFTPGRDPKPLGAAIDALTAQLGWTGALSQQDLLSTWSEIAGEEIARHSEPIAIEGGVLQVRCESTAWATQLRMMRDELLRAIIDRHPSAGVDTIRFQGPDAPTWKRGPRSVPGRGPRDTYG
;
A
#
# COMPACT_ATOMS: atom_id res chain seq x y z
N MET A 1 -67.35 1.68 -3.96
CA MET A 1 -66.02 1.43 -3.37
C MET A 1 -65.28 0.42 -4.27
N SER A 2 -64.09 0.76 -4.72
CA SER A 2 -63.33 -0.15 -5.62
C SER A 2 -62.85 -1.39 -4.86
N GLU A 3 -62.73 -2.51 -5.57
CA GLU A 3 -62.27 -3.79 -5.03
C GLU A 3 -60.90 -3.70 -4.33
N ALA A 4 -60.02 -2.82 -4.88
CA ALA A 4 -58.71 -2.52 -4.29
C ALA A 4 -58.83 -1.87 -2.86
N ALA A 5 -59.84 -1.04 -2.63
CA ALA A 5 -60.05 -0.44 -1.33
C ALA A 5 -60.54 -1.45 -0.28
N ARG A 6 -61.28 -2.47 -0.69
CA ARG A 6 -61.72 -3.56 0.19
C ARG A 6 -60.55 -4.46 0.55
N THR A 7 -59.72 -4.80 -0.42
CA THR A 7 -58.51 -5.63 -0.20
C THR A 7 -57.52 -4.91 0.75
N TYR A 8 -57.34 -3.58 0.58
CA TYR A 8 -56.49 -2.81 1.47
C TYR A 8 -57.02 -2.77 2.90
N GLN A 9 -58.34 -2.59 3.07
CA GLN A 9 -58.96 -2.58 4.40
C GLN A 9 -58.83 -3.93 5.08
N HIS A 10 -59.01 -5.02 4.32
CA HIS A 10 -58.88 -6.37 4.84
C HIS A 10 -57.45 -6.72 5.26
N PHE A 11 -56.43 -6.32 4.47
CA PHE A 11 -55.03 -6.43 4.88
C PHE A 11 -54.72 -5.58 6.14
N ARG A 12 -55.29 -4.40 6.26
CA ARG A 12 -55.10 -3.56 7.43
C ARG A 12 -55.76 -4.13 8.69
N GLU A 13 -56.87 -4.85 8.58
CA GLU A 13 -57.50 -5.56 9.71
C GLU A 13 -56.71 -6.75 10.17
N ILE A 14 -56.12 -7.49 9.24
CA ILE A 14 -55.36 -8.72 9.57
C ILE A 14 -53.94 -8.41 10.06
N PHE A 15 -53.29 -7.46 9.45
CA PHE A 15 -51.86 -7.16 9.70
C PHE A 15 -51.61 -5.79 10.31
N GLY A 16 -52.58 -4.92 10.35
CA GLY A 16 -52.51 -3.60 10.97
C GLY A 16 -52.68 -3.68 12.48
N GLY A 17 -51.64 -4.17 13.17
CA GLY A 17 -51.56 -3.99 14.59
C GLY A 17 -51.66 -2.51 14.96
N GLU A 18 -52.42 -2.17 16.02
CA GLU A 18 -52.51 -0.80 16.52
C GLU A 18 -51.11 -0.18 16.62
N PRO A 19 -50.88 1.06 16.14
CA PRO A 19 -49.62 1.72 16.33
C PRO A 19 -49.40 1.86 17.84
N ARG A 20 -48.51 1.03 18.39
CA ARG A 20 -48.02 1.19 19.75
C ARG A 20 -47.28 2.53 19.77
N ILE A 21 -47.98 3.58 20.12
CA ILE A 21 -47.40 4.87 20.49
C ILE A 21 -46.55 4.60 21.73
N ARG A 22 -45.26 4.30 21.51
CA ARG A 22 -44.29 4.33 22.59
C ARG A 22 -44.18 5.79 23.03
N PRO A 23 -44.47 6.12 24.30
CA PRO A 23 -44.29 7.46 24.79
C PRO A 23 -42.82 7.83 24.57
N GLY A 24 -42.63 8.90 23.80
CA GLY A 24 -41.32 9.29 23.29
C GLY A 24 -40.33 9.53 24.41
N ARG A 25 -39.23 8.84 24.38
CA ARG A 25 -38.00 9.47 24.74
C ARG A 25 -37.70 10.48 23.62
N SER A 26 -38.06 11.71 23.86
CA SER A 26 -37.51 12.85 23.17
C SER A 26 -35.99 12.84 23.40
N ARG A 27 -35.30 11.99 22.69
CA ARG A 27 -33.88 12.17 22.44
C ARG A 27 -33.83 13.34 21.48
N SER A 28 -33.33 14.44 22.00
CA SER A 28 -33.03 15.66 21.28
C SER A 28 -32.45 15.29 19.89
N ARG A 29 -33.28 15.50 18.86
CA ARG A 29 -32.95 15.39 17.44
C ARG A 29 -32.01 16.53 17.00
N ALA A 30 -31.46 17.25 18.00
CA ALA A 30 -30.62 18.42 17.84
C ALA A 30 -29.11 18.14 17.75
N ALA A 31 -28.67 16.87 17.49
CA ALA A 31 -27.25 16.61 17.37
C ALA A 31 -26.93 15.52 16.33
N ARG A 32 -27.65 15.55 15.22
CA ARG A 32 -27.21 14.91 13.96
C ARG A 32 -27.72 15.76 12.80
N GLU A 33 -27.36 17.03 12.82
CA GLU A 33 -27.06 17.72 11.58
C GLU A 33 -25.85 17.04 11.01
N THR A 34 -26.09 16.00 10.25
CA THR A 34 -25.10 15.49 9.30
C THR A 34 -24.90 16.62 8.31
N GLU A 35 -23.82 17.37 8.52
CA GLU A 35 -23.29 18.27 7.50
C GLU A 35 -23.32 17.52 6.16
N GLY A 36 -24.18 17.95 5.25
CA GLY A 36 -24.26 17.34 3.91
C GLY A 36 -25.64 16.80 3.49
N SER A 37 -26.71 16.96 4.31
CA SER A 37 -28.06 16.48 3.96
C SER A 37 -28.87 17.44 3.11
N GLU A 38 -28.53 18.75 3.03
CA GLU A 38 -29.29 19.71 2.24
C GLU A 38 -28.79 19.79 0.79
N PRO A 39 -29.70 19.76 -0.20
CA PRO A 39 -29.36 20.00 -1.59
C PRO A 39 -28.78 21.41 -1.74
N PHE A 40 -27.71 21.57 -2.53
CA PHE A 40 -26.99 22.84 -2.78
C PHE A 40 -26.15 23.41 -1.64
N THR A 41 -25.80 22.63 -0.61
CA THR A 41 -24.82 23.06 0.38
C THR A 41 -23.39 23.09 -0.21
N PRO A 42 -22.55 24.08 0.17
CA PRO A 42 -21.14 24.11 -0.22
C PRO A 42 -20.44 22.81 0.17
N GLY A 43 -19.72 22.19 -0.77
CA GLY A 43 -19.01 20.93 -0.55
C GLY A 43 -19.64 19.71 -1.21
N ARG A 44 -20.81 19.84 -1.85
CA ARG A 44 -21.45 18.79 -2.66
C ARG A 44 -21.08 18.80 -4.13
N ASP A 45 -20.23 19.71 -4.55
CA ASP A 45 -19.77 19.74 -5.92
C ASP A 45 -19.04 18.42 -6.27
N PRO A 46 -19.26 17.87 -7.47
CA PRO A 46 -18.59 16.68 -7.91
C PRO A 46 -17.08 16.87 -7.82
N LYS A 47 -16.42 16.11 -6.95
CA LYS A 47 -14.95 16.10 -6.88
C LYS A 47 -14.41 15.13 -7.93
N PRO A 48 -13.33 15.46 -8.62
CA PRO A 48 -12.65 14.49 -9.46
C PRO A 48 -12.33 13.22 -8.68
N LEU A 49 -12.57 12.07 -9.29
CA LEU A 49 -12.34 10.77 -8.65
C LEU A 49 -10.90 10.65 -8.09
N GLY A 50 -9.91 11.19 -8.84
CA GLY A 50 -8.52 11.24 -8.39
C GLY A 50 -8.36 11.94 -7.04
N ALA A 51 -8.95 13.14 -6.89
CA ALA A 51 -8.88 13.88 -5.63
C ALA A 51 -9.55 13.14 -4.45
N ALA A 52 -10.60 12.36 -4.72
CA ALA A 52 -11.24 11.53 -3.70
C ALA A 52 -10.35 10.35 -3.29
N ILE A 53 -9.67 9.71 -4.25
CA ILE A 53 -8.70 8.65 -4.00
C ILE A 53 -7.50 9.19 -3.22
N ASP A 54 -6.94 10.33 -3.61
CA ASP A 54 -5.81 10.97 -2.92
C ASP A 54 -6.16 11.30 -1.46
N ALA A 55 -7.35 11.84 -1.23
CA ALA A 55 -7.82 12.11 0.12
C ALA A 55 -7.97 10.83 0.95
N LEU A 56 -8.51 9.76 0.36
CA LEU A 56 -8.69 8.48 1.03
C LEU A 56 -7.34 7.82 1.36
N THR A 57 -6.40 7.80 0.41
CA THR A 57 -5.05 7.23 0.62
C THR A 57 -4.28 7.99 1.69
N ALA A 58 -4.42 9.33 1.73
CA ALA A 58 -3.84 10.15 2.78
C ALA A 58 -4.46 9.86 4.16
N GLN A 59 -5.79 9.74 4.24
CA GLN A 59 -6.48 9.40 5.49
C GLN A 59 -6.11 8.02 6.03
N LEU A 60 -5.91 7.05 5.14
CA LEU A 60 -5.52 5.67 5.51
C LEU A 60 -4.01 5.52 5.76
N GLY A 61 -3.21 6.55 5.50
CA GLY A 61 -1.75 6.49 5.63
C GLY A 61 -1.07 5.60 4.59
N TRP A 62 -1.75 5.31 3.46
CA TRP A 62 -1.25 4.41 2.41
C TRP A 62 -0.28 5.06 1.42
N THR A 63 -0.10 6.37 1.50
CA THR A 63 0.74 7.12 0.57
C THR A 63 2.16 6.55 0.49
N GLY A 64 2.76 6.22 1.63
CA GLY A 64 4.08 5.61 1.68
C GLY A 64 4.12 4.21 1.04
N ALA A 65 3.16 3.35 1.38
CA ALA A 65 3.09 1.99 0.85
C ALA A 65 2.87 1.98 -0.67
N LEU A 66 2.03 2.85 -1.19
CA LEU A 66 1.81 3.00 -2.63
C LEU A 66 3.06 3.50 -3.34
N SER A 67 3.76 4.50 -2.78
CA SER A 67 5.01 5.01 -3.33
C SER A 67 6.12 3.96 -3.31
N GLN A 68 6.17 3.08 -2.29
CA GLN A 68 7.10 1.96 -2.24
C GLN A 68 6.81 0.94 -3.34
N GLN A 69 5.55 0.60 -3.54
CA GLN A 69 5.15 -0.34 -4.59
C GLN A 69 5.41 0.24 -5.99
N ASP A 70 5.17 1.52 -6.18
CA ASP A 70 5.45 2.23 -7.43
C ASP A 70 6.96 2.23 -7.73
N LEU A 71 7.80 2.50 -6.73
CA LEU A 71 9.25 2.41 -6.86
C LEU A 71 9.72 1.02 -7.30
N LEU A 72 9.17 -0.04 -6.70
CA LEU A 72 9.53 -1.42 -7.08
C LEU A 72 9.14 -1.72 -8.53
N SER A 73 7.99 -1.24 -9.00
CA SER A 73 7.50 -1.47 -10.36
C SER A 73 8.21 -0.64 -11.42
N THR A 74 8.70 0.55 -11.06
CA THR A 74 9.38 1.49 -11.97
C THR A 74 10.92 1.45 -11.86
N TRP A 75 11.47 0.36 -11.30
CA TRP A 75 12.91 0.21 -11.07
C TRP A 75 13.76 0.46 -12.33
N SER A 76 13.32 -0.03 -13.48
CA SER A 76 14.02 0.15 -14.75
C SER A 76 14.12 1.62 -15.20
N GLU A 77 13.15 2.44 -14.82
CA GLU A 77 13.16 3.88 -15.14
C GLU A 77 14.11 4.65 -14.22
N ILE A 78 14.29 4.17 -12.98
CA ILE A 78 15.14 4.80 -11.97
C ILE A 78 16.59 4.40 -12.16
N ALA A 79 16.86 3.11 -12.24
CA ALA A 79 18.20 2.56 -12.32
C ALA A 79 18.73 2.51 -13.76
N GLY A 80 17.85 2.55 -14.76
CA GLY A 80 18.16 2.34 -16.16
C GLY A 80 18.07 0.87 -16.56
N GLU A 81 17.76 0.63 -17.84
CA GLU A 81 17.52 -0.73 -18.37
C GLU A 81 18.69 -1.69 -18.16
N GLU A 82 19.91 -1.21 -18.30
CA GLU A 82 21.11 -2.05 -18.14
C GLU A 82 21.24 -2.59 -16.71
N ILE A 83 21.06 -1.73 -15.72
CA ILE A 83 21.10 -2.12 -14.31
C ILE A 83 19.90 -3.01 -13.98
N ALA A 84 18.71 -2.69 -14.50
CA ALA A 84 17.49 -3.44 -14.22
C ALA A 84 17.53 -4.89 -14.78
N ARG A 85 18.30 -5.15 -15.84
CA ARG A 85 18.50 -6.52 -16.34
C ARG A 85 19.24 -7.41 -15.37
N HIS A 86 20.12 -6.83 -14.54
CA HIS A 86 21.02 -7.55 -13.65
C HIS A 86 20.70 -7.34 -12.17
N SER A 87 19.63 -6.62 -11.87
CA SER A 87 19.20 -6.31 -10.51
C SER A 87 17.68 -6.20 -10.40
N GLU A 88 17.14 -6.65 -9.28
CA GLU A 88 15.72 -6.66 -8.99
C GLU A 88 15.49 -6.11 -7.57
N PRO A 89 14.68 -5.06 -7.41
CA PRO A 89 14.30 -4.61 -6.09
C PRO A 89 13.31 -5.61 -5.48
N ILE A 90 13.56 -6.04 -4.23
CA ILE A 90 12.75 -7.06 -3.58
C ILE A 90 11.74 -6.45 -2.62
N ALA A 91 12.20 -5.57 -1.74
CA ALA A 91 11.39 -5.01 -0.67
C ALA A 91 12.01 -3.73 -0.12
N ILE A 92 11.19 -2.95 0.59
CA ILE A 92 11.64 -1.81 1.39
C ILE A 92 11.24 -2.09 2.83
N GLU A 93 12.23 -2.21 3.71
CA GLU A 93 12.03 -2.50 5.12
C GLU A 93 12.83 -1.53 5.98
N GLY A 94 12.14 -0.82 6.88
CA GLY A 94 12.80 0.15 7.77
C GLY A 94 13.66 1.19 7.05
N GLY A 95 13.20 1.71 5.90
CA GLY A 95 13.96 2.67 5.09
C GLY A 95 15.07 2.06 4.24
N VAL A 96 15.24 0.74 4.24
CA VAL A 96 16.27 0.04 3.47
C VAL A 96 15.67 -0.63 2.25
N LEU A 97 16.00 -0.14 1.06
CA LEU A 97 15.66 -0.82 -0.20
C LEU A 97 16.59 -2.02 -0.40
N GLN A 98 16.01 -3.21 -0.45
CA GLN A 98 16.74 -4.45 -0.73
C GLN A 98 16.72 -4.74 -2.22
N VAL A 99 17.88 -4.84 -2.83
CA VAL A 99 18.06 -5.13 -4.25
C VAL A 99 18.89 -6.40 -4.41
N ARG A 100 18.32 -7.39 -5.08
CA ARG A 100 19.00 -8.62 -5.45
C ARG A 100 19.71 -8.41 -6.78
N CYS A 101 20.97 -8.82 -6.86
CA CYS A 101 21.78 -8.75 -8.06
C CYS A 101 22.06 -10.17 -8.59
N GLU A 102 22.16 -10.30 -9.89
CA GLU A 102 22.47 -11.56 -10.58
C GLU A 102 23.84 -12.12 -10.18
N SER A 103 24.80 -11.23 -9.90
CA SER A 103 26.16 -11.63 -9.51
C SER A 103 26.74 -10.76 -8.41
N THR A 104 27.80 -11.27 -7.76
CA THR A 104 28.56 -10.51 -6.77
C THR A 104 29.30 -9.32 -7.39
N ALA A 105 29.70 -9.43 -8.66
CA ALA A 105 30.32 -8.35 -9.42
C ALA A 105 29.34 -7.20 -9.60
N TRP A 106 28.10 -7.47 -10.01
CA TRP A 106 27.04 -6.47 -10.10
C TRP A 106 26.71 -5.83 -8.75
N ALA A 107 26.61 -6.66 -7.70
CA ALA A 107 26.37 -6.12 -6.36
C ALA A 107 27.49 -5.17 -5.90
N THR A 108 28.74 -5.43 -6.27
CA THR A 108 29.87 -4.55 -5.94
C THR A 108 29.84 -3.27 -6.75
N GLN A 109 29.58 -3.36 -8.05
CA GLN A 109 29.46 -2.20 -8.93
C GLN A 109 28.33 -1.26 -8.46
N LEU A 110 27.17 -1.80 -8.16
CA LEU A 110 26.02 -1.02 -7.71
C LEU A 110 26.21 -0.40 -6.31
N ARG A 111 27.05 -1.01 -5.46
CA ARG A 111 27.44 -0.37 -4.19
C ARG A 111 28.25 0.90 -4.39
N MET A 112 29.06 0.98 -5.45
CA MET A 112 29.80 2.20 -5.80
C MET A 112 28.86 3.30 -6.31
N MET A 113 27.77 2.92 -6.98
CA MET A 113 26.75 3.85 -7.52
C MET A 113 25.61 4.13 -6.53
N ARG A 114 25.70 3.64 -5.29
CA ARG A 114 24.60 3.72 -4.30
C ARG A 114 24.04 5.12 -4.13
N ASP A 115 24.91 6.12 -3.97
CA ASP A 115 24.50 7.50 -3.66
C ASP A 115 23.80 8.15 -4.85
N GLU A 116 24.20 7.82 -6.06
CA GLU A 116 23.56 8.28 -7.29
C GLU A 116 22.14 7.67 -7.43
N LEU A 117 22.03 6.37 -7.25
CA LEU A 117 20.74 5.68 -7.27
C LEU A 117 19.82 6.17 -6.15
N LEU A 118 20.35 6.39 -4.95
CA LEU A 118 19.56 6.89 -3.83
C LEU A 118 19.00 8.29 -4.11
N ARG A 119 19.80 9.19 -4.70
CA ARG A 119 19.32 10.51 -5.11
C ARG A 119 18.20 10.40 -6.14
N ALA A 120 18.37 9.56 -7.17
CA ALA A 120 17.32 9.35 -8.18
C ALA A 120 16.01 8.80 -7.59
N ILE A 121 16.10 7.94 -6.56
CA ILE A 121 14.94 7.44 -5.83
C ILE A 121 14.27 8.56 -5.04
N ILE A 122 15.01 9.34 -4.27
CA ILE A 122 14.47 10.44 -3.45
C ILE A 122 13.79 11.49 -4.32
N ASP A 123 14.38 11.81 -5.47
CA ASP A 123 13.83 12.80 -6.39
C ASP A 123 12.50 12.34 -7.02
N ARG A 124 12.37 11.06 -7.34
CA ARG A 124 11.16 10.53 -8.00
C ARG A 124 10.10 10.01 -7.03
N HIS A 125 10.52 9.42 -5.93
CA HIS A 125 9.66 8.76 -4.94
C HIS A 125 9.94 9.24 -3.50
N PRO A 126 9.77 10.55 -3.20
CA PRO A 126 10.08 11.09 -1.88
C PRO A 126 9.25 10.46 -0.75
N SER A 127 8.03 10.03 -1.07
CA SER A 127 7.12 9.39 -0.11
C SER A 127 7.43 7.92 0.18
N ALA A 128 8.35 7.29 -0.56
CA ALA A 128 8.72 5.89 -0.35
C ALA A 128 9.53 5.68 0.94
N GLY A 129 10.15 6.74 1.48
CA GLY A 129 10.89 6.70 2.74
C GLY A 129 12.13 5.81 2.67
N VAL A 130 12.90 5.89 1.58
CA VAL A 130 14.14 5.12 1.41
C VAL A 130 15.32 5.94 1.89
N ASP A 131 16.00 5.43 2.92
CA ASP A 131 17.20 6.05 3.49
C ASP A 131 18.50 5.46 2.92
N THR A 132 18.47 4.18 2.55
CA THR A 132 19.64 3.50 2.00
C THR A 132 19.27 2.32 1.12
N ILE A 133 20.24 1.84 0.33
CA ILE A 133 20.07 0.69 -0.57
C ILE A 133 21.05 -0.40 -0.16
N ARG A 134 20.56 -1.64 -0.06
CA ARG A 134 21.35 -2.83 0.20
C ARG A 134 21.38 -3.72 -1.04
N PHE A 135 22.52 -3.88 -1.66
CA PHE A 135 22.73 -4.78 -2.78
C PHE A 135 23.19 -6.13 -2.29
N GLN A 136 22.46 -7.17 -2.68
CA GLN A 136 22.75 -8.56 -2.34
C GLN A 136 23.11 -9.32 -3.62
N GLY A 137 24.25 -10.00 -3.62
CA GLY A 137 24.58 -10.96 -4.68
C GLY A 137 23.78 -12.26 -4.49
N PRO A 138 23.89 -13.21 -5.43
CA PRO A 138 23.32 -14.53 -5.27
C PRO A 138 23.87 -15.20 -4.02
N ASP A 139 23.02 -15.98 -3.35
CA ASP A 139 23.43 -16.75 -2.18
C ASP A 139 24.57 -17.70 -2.60
N ALA A 140 25.77 -17.40 -2.12
CA ALA A 140 26.88 -18.33 -2.28
C ALA A 140 26.55 -19.63 -1.53
N PRO A 141 26.70 -20.80 -2.14
CA PRO A 141 26.46 -22.04 -1.45
C PRO A 141 27.31 -22.07 -0.18
N THR A 142 26.65 -22.14 0.96
CA THR A 142 27.36 -22.19 2.24
C THR A 142 27.94 -23.60 2.44
N TRP A 143 29.23 -23.72 2.29
CA TRP A 143 29.99 -24.93 2.59
C TRP A 143 29.88 -25.40 4.05
N LYS A 144 29.23 -24.59 4.88
CA LYS A 144 29.05 -24.81 6.33
C LYS A 144 27.90 -25.73 6.69
N ARG A 145 27.04 -26.13 5.75
CA ARG A 145 25.89 -27.01 5.99
C ARG A 145 25.92 -28.20 5.06
N GLY A 146 26.23 -29.38 5.62
CA GLY A 146 26.17 -30.66 4.92
C GLY A 146 26.98 -31.71 5.64
N PRO A 147 26.79 -33.02 5.32
CA PRO A 147 27.52 -34.14 5.94
C PRO A 147 29.04 -34.12 5.69
N ARG A 148 29.51 -33.21 4.84
CA ARG A 148 30.96 -33.01 4.52
C ARG A 148 31.47 -31.64 4.97
N SER A 149 30.75 -30.93 5.88
CA SER A 149 31.26 -29.69 6.42
C SER A 149 32.41 -29.96 7.38
N VAL A 150 33.57 -29.39 7.12
CA VAL A 150 34.70 -29.44 8.03
C VAL A 150 34.59 -28.24 8.99
N PRO A 151 34.47 -28.44 10.32
CA PRO A 151 34.49 -27.33 11.27
C PRO A 151 35.92 -26.76 11.28
N GLY A 152 36.04 -25.52 10.79
CA GLY A 152 37.33 -24.84 10.73
C GLY A 152 37.36 -23.69 9.74
N ARG A 153 38.49 -23.06 9.62
CA ARG A 153 38.82 -22.03 8.66
C ARG A 153 38.64 -22.57 7.25
N GLY A 154 37.79 -21.94 6.43
CA GLY A 154 37.64 -22.32 5.01
C GLY A 154 38.96 -22.34 4.25
N PRO A 155 38.94 -22.78 2.98
CA PRO A 155 40.19 -22.87 2.17
C PRO A 155 40.88 -21.50 2.21
N ARG A 156 42.12 -21.50 2.66
CA ARG A 156 42.99 -20.33 2.58
C ARG A 156 43.23 -20.04 1.11
N ASP A 157 43.05 -18.79 0.70
CA ASP A 157 43.61 -18.29 -0.55
C ASP A 157 45.12 -18.61 -0.53
N THR A 158 45.50 -19.56 -1.37
CA THR A 158 46.89 -20.08 -1.46
C THR A 158 47.70 -19.29 -2.48
N TYR A 159 47.13 -18.21 -3.02
CA TYR A 159 47.81 -17.29 -3.91
C TYR A 159 48.01 -15.97 -3.18
N GLY A 160 49.11 -15.86 -2.45
CA GLY A 160 49.70 -14.64 -1.97
C GLY A 160 50.66 -14.07 -2.99
#